data_b8b5e8e499d4bea6b2a999dabb0d360c
#
_entry.id   b8b5e8e499d4bea6b2a999dabb0d360c
#
_cell.length_a   1.000
_cell.length_b   1.000
_cell.length_c   1.000
_cell.angle_alpha   90.00
_cell.angle_beta   90.00
_cell.angle_gamma   90.00
#
_symmetry.space_group_name_H-M   'P 1'
#
loop_
_entity.id
_entity.type
_entity.pdbx_description
1 polymer ?
#
loop_
_entity_poly.entity_id
_entity_poly.type
_entity_poly.pdbx_seq_one_letter_code
_entity_poly.pdbx_strand_id
1 'polypeptide(L)'
;MDILDLYFKDHKYPLVSHQLDSYKEFLRTYIPNIICSNNPISMIKTQDDKIIFKLEIEIGHNNKIYVDRPIINENNKDILLTPNEARLRNLTYQTNIYADVKFKFYDRNDFTTPVKFDDDKDTLFEKMYIGSVPIMLHSDACILHGNNKKVLSEMKECRYDYGGYFILDGKEKVIISQERITKNRLFLQKLDEDDDFSHKGYISCIAEKGEGSLYPKRFEMKMWKKPTKMEYIDRTSNKYIKELGFSDVLNVVSQDKYQYQGSTVFNMAKIGIDIPIICLFNFLGILTDYDVYETIFGNPDDHTTEQKNKYEEFLRPCIISANKFTEFNKMFNLVDYIFDHNKGNIKSKEIINGILNLDLFPNIETWDGKVKYLGYMVKQFAYFTFGYLEETDKDSYFYKRIDVSGAMLADLYNTTYAKFIKAIRDKIDSKYNYSSIIDIDDINSTDDNRNIKMYKKFMGNTDDVRRILPSIYM
;
A
#
# COMPACT_ATOMS: atom_id res chain seq x y z
N MET A 1 -44.34 -12.73 2.69
CA MET A 1 -43.36 -12.18 3.66
C MET A 1 -42.21 -11.65 2.85
N ASP A 2 -41.97 -10.36 2.91
CA ASP A 2 -40.95 -9.74 2.09
C ASP A 2 -39.54 -10.09 2.62
N ILE A 3 -38.54 -10.15 1.72
CA ILE A 3 -37.16 -10.47 2.07
C ILE A 3 -36.63 -9.53 3.16
N LEU A 4 -37.08 -8.27 3.13
CA LEU A 4 -36.78 -7.27 4.16
C LEU A 4 -37.33 -7.65 5.55
N ASP A 5 -38.55 -8.14 5.62
CA ASP A 5 -39.14 -8.57 6.88
C ASP A 5 -38.39 -9.75 7.49
N LEU A 6 -37.95 -10.69 6.65
CA LEU A 6 -37.09 -11.80 7.07
C LEU A 6 -35.74 -11.30 7.65
N TYR A 7 -35.11 -10.37 6.98
CA TYR A 7 -33.83 -9.79 7.45
C TYR A 7 -33.97 -9.16 8.84
N PHE A 8 -34.99 -8.29 9.05
CA PHE A 8 -35.19 -7.64 10.34
C PHE A 8 -35.66 -8.61 11.44
N LYS A 9 -36.31 -9.70 11.10
CA LYS A 9 -36.76 -10.70 12.04
C LYS A 9 -35.67 -11.65 12.50
N ASP A 10 -34.77 -12.04 11.58
CA ASP A 10 -33.77 -13.05 11.85
C ASP A 10 -32.48 -12.47 12.46
N HIS A 11 -32.20 -11.19 12.22
CA HIS A 11 -30.99 -10.54 12.77
C HIS A 11 -31.26 -9.97 14.17
N LYS A 12 -30.41 -10.37 15.13
CA LYS A 12 -30.47 -9.90 16.52
C LYS A 12 -30.23 -8.37 16.63
N TYR A 13 -29.37 -7.81 15.79
CA TYR A 13 -28.97 -6.39 15.78
C TYR A 13 -29.01 -5.80 14.37
N PRO A 14 -30.19 -5.77 13.70
CA PRO A 14 -30.27 -5.47 12.28
C PRO A 14 -29.75 -4.08 11.90
N LEU A 15 -29.88 -3.09 12.81
CA LEU A 15 -29.48 -1.71 12.56
C LEU A 15 -27.97 -1.47 12.67
N VAL A 16 -27.24 -2.31 13.41
CA VAL A 16 -25.81 -2.14 13.70
C VAL A 16 -24.95 -3.34 13.27
N SER A 17 -25.58 -4.36 12.67
CA SER A 17 -24.87 -5.57 12.24
C SER A 17 -23.66 -5.28 11.34
N HIS A 18 -23.82 -4.36 10.38
CA HIS A 18 -22.74 -3.95 9.48
C HIS A 18 -21.52 -3.37 10.22
N GLN A 19 -21.74 -2.64 11.33
CA GLN A 19 -20.65 -2.12 12.16
C GLN A 19 -19.97 -3.23 12.96
N LEU A 20 -20.78 -4.11 13.58
CA LEU A 20 -20.29 -5.24 14.37
C LEU A 20 -19.50 -6.24 13.52
N ASP A 21 -20.00 -6.58 12.33
CA ASP A 21 -19.35 -7.51 11.41
C ASP A 21 -18.04 -6.91 10.86
N SER A 22 -18.05 -5.64 10.50
CA SER A 22 -16.85 -4.93 10.06
C SER A 22 -15.79 -4.85 11.16
N TYR A 23 -16.19 -4.62 12.41
CA TYR A 23 -15.26 -4.61 13.53
C TYR A 23 -14.68 -6.00 13.82
N LYS A 24 -15.50 -7.04 13.69
CA LYS A 24 -15.04 -8.43 13.79
C LYS A 24 -14.00 -8.76 12.71
N GLU A 25 -14.24 -8.32 11.48
CA GLU A 25 -13.29 -8.46 10.38
C GLU A 25 -11.99 -7.69 10.68
N PHE A 26 -12.08 -6.48 11.26
CA PHE A 26 -10.92 -5.71 11.69
C PHE A 26 -10.02 -6.50 12.65
N LEU A 27 -10.58 -7.10 13.69
CA LEU A 27 -9.81 -7.84 14.68
C LEU A 27 -9.25 -9.16 14.13
N ARG A 28 -10.03 -9.90 13.31
CA ARG A 28 -9.69 -11.26 12.90
C ARG A 28 -8.89 -11.33 11.60
N THR A 29 -9.07 -10.34 10.72
CA THR A 29 -8.48 -10.36 9.37
C THR A 29 -7.50 -9.22 9.17
N TYR A 30 -7.92 -7.97 9.40
CA TYR A 30 -7.07 -6.82 9.08
C TYR A 30 -5.83 -6.71 9.98
N ILE A 31 -5.97 -6.86 11.30
CA ILE A 31 -4.82 -6.78 12.23
C ILE A 31 -3.77 -7.85 11.90
N PRO A 32 -4.12 -9.17 11.80
CA PRO A 32 -3.15 -10.18 11.40
C PRO A 32 -2.50 -9.90 10.04
N ASN A 33 -3.27 -9.51 9.04
CA ASN A 33 -2.75 -9.22 7.71
C ASN A 33 -1.79 -8.02 7.71
N ILE A 34 -2.09 -6.95 8.46
CA ILE A 34 -1.21 -5.79 8.59
C ILE A 34 0.12 -6.20 9.23
N ILE A 35 0.08 -7.01 10.27
CA ILE A 35 1.27 -7.51 10.94
C ILE A 35 2.08 -8.40 10.00
N CYS A 36 1.45 -9.38 9.36
CA CYS A 36 2.12 -10.33 8.47
C CYS A 36 2.71 -9.67 7.21
N SER A 37 2.00 -8.72 6.60
CA SER A 37 2.47 -8.03 5.39
C SER A 37 3.70 -7.14 5.62
N ASN A 38 3.97 -6.75 6.86
CA ASN A 38 5.13 -5.96 7.23
C ASN A 38 6.30 -6.80 7.76
N ASN A 39 6.16 -8.12 7.83
CA ASN A 39 7.21 -9.06 8.20
C ASN A 39 8.05 -9.48 6.97
N PRO A 40 9.36 -9.77 7.16
CA PRO A 40 10.16 -9.50 8.35
C PRO A 40 10.59 -8.01 8.44
N ILE A 41 10.69 -7.49 9.65
CA ILE A 41 11.29 -6.16 9.88
C ILE A 41 12.80 -6.34 9.83
N SER A 42 13.40 -6.08 8.68
CA SER A 42 14.84 -6.22 8.49
C SER A 42 15.59 -4.94 8.86
N MET A 43 16.71 -5.12 9.51
CA MET A 43 17.68 -4.07 9.83
C MET A 43 19.06 -4.50 9.35
N ILE A 44 19.68 -3.66 8.54
CA ILE A 44 20.98 -3.90 7.95
C ILE A 44 21.87 -2.71 8.28
N LYS A 45 23.06 -2.97 8.80
CA LYS A 45 24.09 -1.96 8.98
C LYS A 45 25.25 -2.26 8.02
N THR A 46 25.65 -1.25 7.27
CA THR A 46 26.76 -1.33 6.31
C THR A 46 27.86 -0.36 6.70
N GLN A 47 29.12 -0.77 6.51
CA GLN A 47 30.30 0.07 6.63
C GLN A 47 31.21 -0.28 5.44
N ASP A 48 31.70 0.73 4.72
CA ASP A 48 32.57 0.55 3.55
C ASP A 48 31.97 -0.45 2.51
N ASP A 49 30.67 -0.30 2.21
CA ASP A 49 29.86 -1.17 1.33
C ASP A 49 29.79 -2.65 1.75
N LYS A 50 30.25 -3.00 2.95
CA LYS A 50 30.12 -4.35 3.52
C LYS A 50 29.02 -4.35 4.60
N ILE A 51 28.20 -5.38 4.57
CA ILE A 51 27.20 -5.61 5.63
C ILE A 51 27.94 -6.07 6.89
N ILE A 52 27.74 -5.39 8.01
CA ILE A 52 28.34 -5.73 9.30
C ILE A 52 27.35 -6.44 10.21
N PHE A 53 26.09 -6.03 10.13
CA PHE A 53 25.04 -6.53 11.02
C PHE A 53 23.73 -6.64 10.26
N LYS A 54 23.08 -7.79 10.37
CA LYS A 54 21.74 -8.04 9.85
C LYS A 54 20.90 -8.70 10.93
N LEU A 55 19.76 -8.09 11.24
CA LEU A 55 18.74 -8.57 12.18
C LEU A 55 17.39 -8.56 11.49
N GLU A 56 16.64 -9.62 11.61
CA GLU A 56 15.24 -9.69 11.20
C GLU A 56 14.35 -9.98 12.40
N ILE A 57 13.25 -9.24 12.50
CA ILE A 57 12.24 -9.40 13.56
C ILE A 57 10.95 -9.82 12.88
N GLU A 58 10.38 -10.90 13.33
CA GLU A 58 9.11 -11.45 12.89
C GLU A 58 8.10 -11.32 14.02
N ILE A 59 7.07 -10.49 13.85
CA ILE A 59 5.99 -10.28 14.81
C ILE A 59 4.80 -11.13 14.40
N GLY A 60 4.18 -11.83 15.35
CA GLY A 60 3.11 -12.79 15.04
C GLY A 60 3.63 -14.08 14.41
N HIS A 61 4.77 -14.58 14.89
CA HIS A 61 5.35 -15.83 14.41
C HIS A 61 4.31 -16.96 14.43
N ASN A 62 4.20 -17.72 13.32
CA ASN A 62 3.17 -18.75 13.10
C ASN A 62 1.72 -18.24 13.24
N ASN A 63 1.46 -16.97 12.86
CA ASN A 63 0.15 -16.33 12.99
C ASN A 63 -0.39 -16.28 14.43
N LYS A 64 0.49 -16.33 15.42
CA LYS A 64 0.12 -16.27 16.83
C LYS A 64 -0.03 -14.82 17.29
N ILE A 65 -1.25 -14.30 17.13
CA ILE A 65 -1.68 -13.00 17.60
C ILE A 65 -2.85 -13.22 18.54
N TYR A 66 -2.79 -12.63 19.70
CA TYR A 66 -3.77 -12.83 20.77
C TYR A 66 -4.46 -11.50 21.06
N VAL A 67 -5.79 -11.53 21.10
CA VAL A 67 -6.65 -10.43 21.54
C VAL A 67 -7.19 -10.84 22.90
N ASP A 68 -6.84 -10.09 23.94
CA ASP A 68 -7.22 -10.40 25.31
C ASP A 68 -8.60 -9.85 25.67
N ARG A 69 -9.07 -10.16 26.86
CA ARG A 69 -10.28 -9.53 27.41
C ARG A 69 -9.96 -8.14 27.92
N PRO A 70 -10.95 -7.22 28.03
CA PRO A 70 -10.73 -5.90 28.62
C PRO A 70 -10.38 -6.03 30.10
N ILE A 71 -9.12 -5.79 30.43
CA ILE A 71 -8.57 -5.92 31.77
C ILE A 71 -7.92 -4.59 32.16
N ILE A 72 -8.17 -4.20 33.41
CA ILE A 72 -7.46 -3.10 34.05
C ILE A 72 -6.62 -3.64 35.20
N ASN A 73 -5.39 -3.17 35.31
CA ASN A 73 -4.54 -3.54 36.43
C ASN A 73 -4.70 -2.52 37.58
N GLU A 74 -5.19 -2.99 38.72
CA GLU A 74 -5.33 -2.20 39.96
C GLU A 74 -4.68 -2.91 41.10
N ASN A 75 -3.80 -2.22 41.81
CA ASN A 75 -3.07 -2.76 42.96
C ASN A 75 -2.40 -4.11 42.68
N ASN A 76 -1.79 -4.26 41.48
CA ASN A 76 -1.19 -5.49 40.98
C ASN A 76 -2.17 -6.67 40.80
N LYS A 77 -3.47 -6.38 40.64
CA LYS A 77 -4.48 -7.37 40.33
C LYS A 77 -5.15 -7.01 39.00
N ASP A 78 -5.28 -7.98 38.14
CA ASP A 78 -5.99 -7.83 36.88
C ASP A 78 -7.50 -7.98 37.15
N ILE A 79 -8.24 -6.91 36.91
CA ILE A 79 -9.68 -6.82 37.08
C ILE A 79 -10.33 -6.66 35.71
N LEU A 80 -11.41 -7.40 35.46
CA LEU A 80 -12.19 -7.29 34.22
C LEU A 80 -12.91 -5.95 34.19
N LEU A 81 -12.65 -5.13 33.17
CA LEU A 81 -13.28 -3.83 32.98
C LEU A 81 -14.66 -4.00 32.33
N THR A 82 -15.70 -3.50 32.98
CA THR A 82 -17.05 -3.43 32.40
C THR A 82 -17.27 -2.11 31.65
N PRO A 83 -18.14 -2.07 30.61
CA PRO A 83 -18.44 -0.81 29.92
C PRO A 83 -19.05 0.26 30.83
N ASN A 84 -19.93 -0.13 31.75
CA ASN A 84 -20.50 0.79 32.73
C ASN A 84 -19.43 1.40 33.63
N GLU A 85 -18.47 0.59 34.08
CA GLU A 85 -17.36 1.08 34.90
C GLU A 85 -16.44 2.02 34.10
N ALA A 86 -16.17 1.69 32.83
CA ALA A 86 -15.40 2.55 31.94
C ALA A 86 -16.05 3.93 31.80
N ARG A 87 -17.39 4.02 31.68
CA ARG A 87 -18.13 5.30 31.64
C ARG A 87 -18.00 6.07 32.95
N LEU A 88 -18.22 5.40 34.07
CA LEU A 88 -18.24 6.04 35.39
C LEU A 88 -16.86 6.56 35.82
N ARG A 89 -15.79 5.86 35.42
CA ARG A 89 -14.42 6.18 35.81
C ARG A 89 -13.64 6.96 34.75
N ASN A 90 -14.31 7.40 33.70
CA ASN A 90 -13.66 8.08 32.54
C ASN A 90 -12.50 7.28 31.94
N LEU A 91 -12.67 5.96 31.79
CA LEU A 91 -11.68 5.08 31.21
C LEU A 91 -12.04 4.76 29.75
N THR A 92 -11.04 4.36 28.99
CA THR A 92 -11.23 3.81 27.63
C THR A 92 -11.50 2.31 27.73
N TYR A 93 -12.61 1.85 27.15
CA TYR A 93 -12.94 0.43 27.06
C TYR A 93 -12.17 -0.20 25.90
N GLN A 94 -11.06 -0.88 26.21
CA GLN A 94 -10.09 -1.37 25.24
C GLN A 94 -9.65 -2.80 25.54
N THR A 95 -9.11 -3.46 24.53
CA THR A 95 -8.43 -4.75 24.64
C THR A 95 -6.96 -4.62 24.30
N ASN A 96 -6.16 -5.49 24.90
CA ASN A 96 -4.74 -5.58 24.65
C ASN A 96 -4.46 -6.61 23.56
N ILE A 97 -3.53 -6.28 22.67
CA ILE A 97 -3.04 -7.16 21.62
C ILE A 97 -1.65 -7.63 22.01
N TYR A 98 -1.47 -8.95 21.96
CA TYR A 98 -0.20 -9.62 22.18
C TYR A 98 0.17 -10.43 20.96
N ALA A 99 1.46 -10.59 20.69
CA ALA A 99 1.96 -11.45 19.63
C ALA A 99 3.25 -12.15 20.05
N ASP A 100 3.50 -13.32 19.45
CA ASP A 100 4.77 -13.98 19.57
C ASP A 100 5.78 -13.30 18.65
N VAL A 101 6.95 -12.96 19.17
CA VAL A 101 8.00 -12.22 18.43
C VAL A 101 9.24 -13.09 18.33
N LYS A 102 9.70 -13.32 17.10
CA LYS A 102 10.92 -14.08 16.82
C LYS A 102 11.99 -13.18 16.23
N PHE A 103 13.20 -13.29 16.79
CA PHE A 103 14.37 -12.59 16.29
C PHE A 103 15.26 -13.56 15.53
N LYS A 104 15.68 -13.17 14.32
CA LYS A 104 16.60 -13.92 13.47
C LYS A 104 17.86 -13.11 13.28
N PHE A 105 18.97 -13.65 13.74
CA PHE A 105 20.29 -13.05 13.61
C PHE A 105 21.05 -13.73 12.49
N TYR A 106 21.87 -12.99 11.77
CA TYR A 106 22.67 -13.49 10.66
C TYR A 106 24.13 -13.36 10.97
N ASP A 107 24.93 -14.34 10.54
CA ASP A 107 26.38 -14.30 10.69
C ASP A 107 26.98 -13.25 9.75
N ARG A 108 28.12 -12.70 10.11
CA ARG A 108 28.89 -11.76 9.30
C ARG A 108 29.46 -12.37 8.02
N ASN A 109 29.72 -13.68 8.05
CA ASN A 109 30.27 -14.41 6.90
C ASN A 109 29.19 -14.95 5.97
N ASP A 110 27.96 -15.11 6.46
CA ASP A 110 26.83 -15.62 5.68
C ASP A 110 25.53 -14.92 6.11
N PHE A 111 25.10 -13.96 5.29
CA PHE A 111 23.85 -13.24 5.51
C PHE A 111 22.63 -13.93 4.91
N THR A 112 22.76 -15.15 4.43
CA THR A 112 21.68 -15.92 3.84
C THR A 112 21.03 -16.88 4.85
N THR A 113 21.84 -17.49 5.73
CA THR A 113 21.35 -18.43 6.75
C THR A 113 21.34 -17.79 8.14
N PRO A 114 20.21 -17.84 8.87
CA PRO A 114 20.16 -17.35 10.24
C PRO A 114 21.01 -18.23 11.18
N VAL A 115 21.67 -17.59 12.14
CA VAL A 115 22.43 -18.29 13.19
C VAL A 115 21.45 -19.16 14.00
N LYS A 116 21.79 -20.45 14.16
CA LYS A 116 21.03 -21.37 15.00
C LYS A 116 21.51 -21.25 16.44
N PHE A 117 20.58 -21.01 17.34
CA PHE A 117 20.81 -21.07 18.77
C PHE A 117 20.44 -22.46 19.30
N ASP A 118 21.10 -22.93 20.34
CA ASP A 118 20.90 -24.28 20.92
C ASP A 118 19.47 -24.47 21.45
N ASP A 119 18.83 -23.39 21.88
CA ASP A 119 17.42 -23.37 22.28
C ASP A 119 16.65 -22.35 21.44
N ASP A 120 15.57 -22.77 20.78
CA ASP A 120 14.63 -21.85 20.11
C ASP A 120 14.02 -20.81 21.07
N LYS A 121 14.05 -21.08 22.37
CA LYS A 121 13.62 -20.18 23.44
C LYS A 121 14.46 -18.92 23.55
N ASP A 122 15.70 -18.96 23.11
CA ASP A 122 16.59 -17.79 23.15
C ASP A 122 16.21 -16.71 22.13
N THR A 123 15.44 -17.06 21.09
CA THR A 123 15.04 -16.19 19.99
C THR A 123 13.54 -15.93 19.89
N LEU A 124 12.71 -16.72 20.56
CA LEU A 124 11.26 -16.62 20.56
C LEU A 124 10.75 -16.06 21.89
N PHE A 125 10.06 -14.93 21.80
CA PHE A 125 9.40 -14.30 22.95
C PHE A 125 7.90 -14.42 22.78
N GLU A 126 7.28 -15.22 23.65
CA GLU A 126 5.85 -15.46 23.61
C GLU A 126 5.05 -14.33 24.25
N LYS A 127 3.86 -14.06 23.74
CA LYS A 127 2.88 -13.09 24.26
C LYS A 127 3.47 -11.72 24.62
N MET A 128 4.24 -11.16 23.69
CA MET A 128 4.73 -9.80 23.85
C MET A 128 3.61 -8.81 23.61
N TYR A 129 3.46 -7.83 24.50
CA TYR A 129 2.49 -6.75 24.35
C TYR A 129 2.86 -5.85 23.17
N ILE A 130 1.94 -5.71 22.23
CA ILE A 130 2.10 -4.89 21.02
C ILE A 130 1.39 -3.55 21.22
N GLY A 131 0.19 -3.58 21.79
CA GLY A 131 -0.60 -2.37 21.96
C GLY A 131 -2.02 -2.66 22.39
N SER A 132 -2.86 -1.61 22.39
CA SER A 132 -4.27 -1.71 22.72
C SER A 132 -5.15 -1.09 21.65
N VAL A 133 -6.36 -1.64 21.48
CA VAL A 133 -7.39 -1.14 20.58
C VAL A 133 -8.71 -1.00 21.32
N PRO A 134 -9.51 0.05 21.03
CA PRO A 134 -10.81 0.22 21.64
C PRO A 134 -11.77 -0.89 21.23
N ILE A 135 -12.62 -1.33 22.15
CA ILE A 135 -13.62 -2.39 21.90
C ILE A 135 -14.95 -1.75 21.50
N MET A 136 -15.53 -2.25 20.40
CA MET A 136 -16.89 -1.92 20.01
C MET A 136 -17.87 -2.70 20.90
N LEU A 137 -18.85 -2.03 21.48
CA LEU A 137 -19.85 -2.65 22.33
C LEU A 137 -20.68 -3.67 21.55
N HIS A 138 -20.98 -4.78 22.21
CA HIS A 138 -21.66 -5.96 21.67
C HIS A 138 -20.90 -6.72 20.55
N SER A 139 -19.64 -6.32 20.23
CA SER A 139 -18.77 -7.14 19.35
C SER A 139 -18.29 -8.42 20.03
N ASP A 140 -17.70 -9.33 19.26
CA ASP A 140 -17.13 -10.60 19.76
C ASP A 140 -16.09 -10.42 20.89
N ALA A 141 -15.37 -9.28 20.89
CA ALA A 141 -14.38 -8.95 21.92
C ALA A 141 -15.00 -8.32 23.18
N CYS A 142 -16.26 -7.89 23.09
CA CYS A 142 -16.97 -7.26 24.20
C CYS A 142 -17.49 -8.30 25.20
N ILE A 143 -17.34 -8.01 26.48
CA ILE A 143 -17.90 -8.89 27.55
C ILE A 143 -19.43 -9.00 27.51
N LEU A 144 -20.11 -8.04 26.89
CA LEU A 144 -21.58 -8.05 26.75
C LEU A 144 -22.05 -9.00 25.65
N HIS A 145 -21.14 -9.49 24.80
CA HIS A 145 -21.49 -10.33 23.66
C HIS A 145 -22.21 -11.63 24.10
N GLY A 146 -23.35 -11.90 23.49
CA GLY A 146 -24.10 -13.14 23.73
C GLY A 146 -24.86 -13.21 25.07
N ASN A 147 -24.74 -12.21 25.95
CA ASN A 147 -25.40 -12.21 27.23
C ASN A 147 -26.92 -12.00 27.16
N ASN A 148 -27.61 -12.62 28.11
CA ASN A 148 -29.07 -12.47 28.24
C ASN A 148 -29.44 -11.13 28.89
N LYS A 149 -30.64 -10.65 28.62
CA LYS A 149 -31.20 -9.39 29.17
C LYS A 149 -31.09 -9.28 30.70
N LYS A 150 -31.15 -10.40 31.43
CA LYS A 150 -31.00 -10.43 32.91
C LYS A 150 -29.58 -10.09 33.31
N VAL A 151 -28.61 -10.75 32.69
CA VAL A 151 -27.16 -10.54 32.95
C VAL A 151 -26.76 -9.10 32.61
N LEU A 152 -27.27 -8.54 31.49
CA LEU A 152 -27.02 -7.13 31.14
C LEU A 152 -27.51 -6.19 32.25
N SER A 153 -28.71 -6.47 32.85
CA SER A 153 -29.22 -5.66 33.96
C SER A 153 -28.37 -5.78 35.24
N GLU A 154 -27.84 -6.96 35.53
CA GLU A 154 -26.94 -7.19 36.66
C GLU A 154 -25.63 -6.43 36.48
N MET A 155 -25.14 -6.33 35.22
CA MET A 155 -23.99 -5.51 34.83
C MET A 155 -24.32 -4.01 34.77
N LYS A 156 -25.56 -3.60 35.09
CA LYS A 156 -26.04 -2.21 34.97
C LYS A 156 -26.01 -1.64 33.56
N GLU A 157 -26.14 -2.51 32.56
CA GLU A 157 -26.22 -2.13 31.15
C GLU A 157 -27.65 -2.13 30.63
N CYS A 158 -27.93 -1.29 29.63
CA CYS A 158 -29.26 -1.19 29.02
C CYS A 158 -29.61 -2.48 28.27
N ARG A 159 -30.81 -3.00 28.50
CA ARG A 159 -31.30 -4.22 27.84
C ARG A 159 -31.64 -4.04 26.36
N TYR A 160 -31.78 -2.79 25.94
CA TYR A 160 -32.23 -2.39 24.60
C TYR A 160 -31.11 -1.73 23.80
N ASP A 161 -29.89 -1.72 24.35
CA ASP A 161 -28.74 -1.21 23.65
C ASP A 161 -28.28 -2.22 22.57
N TYR A 162 -28.17 -1.77 21.33
CA TYR A 162 -27.69 -2.57 20.20
C TYR A 162 -26.16 -2.55 20.08
N GLY A 163 -25.46 -1.65 20.77
CA GLY A 163 -24.02 -1.49 20.64
C GLY A 163 -23.58 -0.80 19.35
N GLY A 164 -22.46 -1.20 18.81
CA GLY A 164 -21.92 -0.61 17.57
C GLY A 164 -21.17 0.72 17.79
N TYR A 165 -20.79 1.05 19.02
CA TYR A 165 -20.07 2.25 19.40
C TYR A 165 -18.92 1.94 20.37
N PHE A 166 -18.10 2.93 20.67
CA PHE A 166 -16.93 2.83 21.52
C PHE A 166 -17.07 3.70 22.74
N ILE A 167 -16.38 3.35 23.83
CA ILE A 167 -16.23 4.19 25.03
C ILE A 167 -14.76 4.61 25.12
N LEU A 168 -14.53 5.91 24.93
CA LEU A 168 -13.22 6.54 24.97
C LEU A 168 -13.22 7.63 26.05
N ASP A 169 -12.36 7.49 27.05
CA ASP A 169 -12.29 8.42 28.20
C ASP A 169 -13.69 8.65 28.82
N GLY A 170 -14.44 7.57 29.01
CA GLY A 170 -15.79 7.57 29.57
C GLY A 170 -16.90 8.09 28.65
N LYS A 171 -16.56 8.55 27.44
CA LYS A 171 -17.53 9.11 26.49
C LYS A 171 -17.85 8.12 25.39
N GLU A 172 -19.13 8.01 25.06
CA GLU A 172 -19.59 7.18 23.95
C GLU A 172 -19.29 7.86 22.61
N LYS A 173 -18.64 7.14 21.72
CA LYS A 173 -18.20 7.62 20.40
C LYS A 173 -18.61 6.63 19.31
N VAL A 174 -19.15 7.16 18.22
CA VAL A 174 -19.51 6.41 17.02
C VAL A 174 -18.58 6.80 15.88
N ILE A 175 -18.14 5.82 15.09
CA ILE A 175 -17.47 6.06 13.84
C ILE A 175 -18.54 6.13 12.74
N ILE A 176 -18.70 7.30 12.14
CA ILE A 176 -19.65 7.53 11.06
C ILE A 176 -19.12 6.88 9.79
N SER A 177 -19.96 6.06 9.14
CA SER A 177 -19.63 5.46 7.84
C SER A 177 -19.36 6.53 6.79
N GLN A 178 -18.34 6.30 5.95
CA GLN A 178 -17.88 7.26 4.94
C GLN A 178 -18.08 6.70 3.53
N GLU A 179 -18.53 7.55 2.63
CA GLU A 179 -18.61 7.25 1.21
C GLU A 179 -17.23 7.40 0.56
N ARG A 180 -16.82 6.39 -0.20
CA ARG A 180 -15.58 6.41 -0.99
C ARG A 180 -15.82 5.96 -2.42
N ILE A 181 -14.94 6.39 -3.31
CA ILE A 181 -14.93 5.93 -4.70
C ILE A 181 -14.45 4.48 -4.74
N THR A 182 -15.08 3.67 -5.61
CA THR A 182 -14.72 2.26 -5.80
C THR A 182 -13.27 2.11 -6.25
N LYS A 183 -12.60 1.08 -5.74
CA LYS A 183 -11.21 0.72 -6.10
C LYS A 183 -11.22 -0.23 -7.31
N ASN A 184 -10.05 -0.43 -7.94
CA ASN A 184 -9.84 -1.35 -9.06
C ASN A 184 -10.70 -1.04 -10.30
N ARG A 185 -11.11 0.23 -10.48
CA ARG A 185 -11.91 0.68 -11.63
C ARG A 185 -11.27 1.89 -12.28
N LEU A 186 -11.25 1.88 -13.62
CA LEU A 186 -10.74 2.97 -14.43
C LEU A 186 -11.81 4.06 -14.55
N PHE A 187 -11.42 5.30 -14.25
CA PHE A 187 -12.20 6.51 -14.41
C PHE A 187 -11.59 7.34 -15.55
N LEU A 188 -12.43 7.83 -16.44
CA LEU A 188 -12.06 8.59 -17.63
C LEU A 188 -12.62 10.01 -17.51
N GLN A 189 -11.78 11.01 -17.72
CA GLN A 189 -12.13 12.44 -17.62
C GLN A 189 -11.54 13.22 -18.79
N LYS A 190 -12.28 14.23 -19.28
CA LYS A 190 -11.71 15.30 -20.10
C LYS A 190 -11.13 16.36 -19.18
N LEU A 191 -10.01 16.93 -19.57
CA LEU A 191 -9.37 18.03 -18.84
C LEU A 191 -9.71 19.36 -19.50
N ASP A 192 -9.63 20.43 -18.71
CA ASP A 192 -9.94 21.78 -19.15
C ASP A 192 -8.96 22.29 -20.22
N GLU A 193 -9.34 23.36 -20.93
CA GLU A 193 -8.53 23.92 -22.02
C GLU A 193 -7.19 24.49 -21.54
N ASP A 194 -7.10 24.89 -20.27
CA ASP A 194 -5.90 25.47 -19.67
C ASP A 194 -4.84 24.40 -19.31
N ASP A 195 -5.20 23.12 -19.20
CA ASP A 195 -4.27 22.04 -18.90
C ASP A 195 -3.38 21.69 -20.12
N ASP A 196 -2.15 21.22 -19.88
CA ASP A 196 -1.25 20.71 -20.92
C ASP A 196 -1.76 19.39 -21.52
N PHE A 197 -2.66 18.69 -20.83
CA PHE A 197 -3.25 17.40 -21.21
C PHE A 197 -4.70 17.56 -21.67
N SER A 198 -5.12 16.71 -22.62
CA SER A 198 -6.51 16.72 -23.15
C SER A 198 -7.43 15.74 -22.42
N HIS A 199 -6.93 14.56 -22.10
CA HIS A 199 -7.67 13.47 -21.49
C HIS A 199 -6.88 12.87 -20.34
N LYS A 200 -7.60 12.41 -19.32
CA LYS A 200 -7.04 11.74 -18.15
C LYS A 200 -7.84 10.48 -17.86
N GLY A 201 -7.11 9.38 -17.67
CA GLY A 201 -7.65 8.16 -17.05
C GLY A 201 -6.96 7.93 -15.73
N TYR A 202 -7.67 7.54 -14.69
CA TYR A 202 -7.04 7.18 -13.42
C TYR A 202 -7.70 5.97 -12.78
N ILE A 203 -6.91 5.22 -12.03
CA ILE A 203 -7.35 4.05 -11.30
C ILE A 203 -6.65 3.97 -9.95
N SER A 204 -7.38 3.53 -8.93
CA SER A 204 -6.82 3.22 -7.61
C SER A 204 -6.86 1.71 -7.39
N CYS A 205 -5.70 1.05 -7.56
CA CYS A 205 -5.58 -0.40 -7.41
C CYS A 205 -5.26 -0.81 -5.98
N ILE A 206 -5.90 -1.86 -5.52
CA ILE A 206 -5.64 -2.50 -4.22
C ILE A 206 -5.68 -4.01 -4.41
N ALA A 207 -4.82 -4.74 -3.72
CA ALA A 207 -4.86 -6.20 -3.69
C ALA A 207 -6.15 -6.69 -3.02
N GLU A 208 -6.83 -7.67 -3.61
CA GLU A 208 -8.08 -8.21 -3.08
C GLU A 208 -7.87 -9.23 -1.97
N LYS A 209 -6.76 -9.96 -2.03
CA LYS A 209 -6.41 -10.98 -1.03
C LYS A 209 -5.20 -10.50 -0.24
N GLY A 210 -5.32 -10.33 1.04
CA GLY A 210 -4.38 -9.91 2.08
C GLY A 210 -2.85 -10.01 1.91
N GLU A 211 -2.35 -10.45 0.78
CA GLU A 211 -0.92 -10.62 0.49
C GLU A 211 -0.25 -9.38 -0.13
N GLY A 212 -1.02 -8.30 -0.33
CA GLY A 212 -0.52 -7.05 -0.93
C GLY A 212 -0.61 -5.84 -0.02
N SER A 213 -0.14 -4.70 -0.52
CA SER A 213 -0.29 -3.41 0.17
C SER A 213 -1.77 -3.10 0.41
N LEU A 214 -2.15 -2.88 1.66
CA LEU A 214 -3.50 -2.46 2.06
C LEU A 214 -3.84 -1.02 1.60
N TYR A 215 -2.83 -0.26 1.19
CA TYR A 215 -3.04 1.06 0.64
C TYR A 215 -3.29 1.02 -0.86
N PRO A 216 -4.33 1.69 -1.36
CA PRO A 216 -4.57 1.80 -2.78
C PRO A 216 -3.39 2.52 -3.46
N LYS A 217 -2.93 1.96 -4.58
CA LYS A 217 -1.93 2.57 -5.44
C LYS A 217 -2.64 3.28 -6.57
N ARG A 218 -2.38 4.57 -6.71
CA ARG A 218 -3.00 5.38 -7.76
C ARG A 218 -2.10 5.44 -8.98
N PHE A 219 -2.71 5.12 -10.11
CA PHE A 219 -2.12 5.21 -11.44
C PHE A 219 -2.93 6.19 -12.28
N GLU A 220 -2.25 6.97 -13.08
CA GLU A 220 -2.86 7.94 -13.97
C GLU A 220 -2.31 7.75 -15.39
N MET A 221 -3.18 7.82 -16.37
CA MET A 221 -2.84 7.93 -17.78
C MET A 221 -3.28 9.30 -18.26
N LYS A 222 -2.43 10.00 -18.99
CA LYS A 222 -2.71 11.32 -19.50
C LYS A 222 -2.29 11.40 -20.96
N MET A 223 -3.08 12.08 -21.78
CA MET A 223 -2.75 12.33 -23.18
C MET A 223 -2.38 13.78 -23.36
N TRP A 224 -1.19 14.04 -23.91
CA TRP A 224 -0.79 15.38 -24.29
C TRP A 224 -1.70 15.96 -25.36
N LYS A 225 -2.01 17.25 -25.28
CA LYS A 225 -2.80 17.94 -26.30
C LYS A 225 -2.12 17.84 -27.67
N LYS A 226 -2.91 17.60 -28.72
CA LYS A 226 -2.46 17.78 -30.09
C LYS A 226 -2.48 19.28 -30.38
N PRO A 227 -1.46 19.86 -31.03
CA PRO A 227 -1.49 21.25 -31.40
C PRO A 227 -2.60 21.48 -32.43
N THR A 228 -3.47 22.43 -32.14
CA THR A 228 -4.54 22.85 -33.05
C THR A 228 -4.00 23.63 -34.24
N LYS A 229 -2.87 24.29 -34.07
CA LYS A 229 -2.07 24.93 -35.10
C LYS A 229 -0.61 24.89 -34.67
N MET A 230 0.29 24.56 -35.59
CA MET A 230 1.73 24.69 -35.35
C MET A 230 2.09 26.19 -35.47
N GLU A 231 1.93 26.92 -34.39
CA GLU A 231 2.51 28.26 -34.28
C GLU A 231 3.87 28.12 -33.58
N TYR A 232 4.92 28.21 -34.35
CA TYR A 232 6.28 28.25 -33.83
C TYR A 232 6.64 29.71 -33.56
N ILE A 233 6.90 30.05 -32.30
CA ILE A 233 7.48 31.34 -31.91
C ILE A 233 8.96 31.10 -31.64
N ASP A 234 9.80 31.55 -32.56
CA ASP A 234 11.24 31.63 -32.30
C ASP A 234 11.49 32.71 -31.24
N ARG A 235 11.84 32.28 -30.03
CA ARG A 235 12.12 33.16 -28.89
C ARG A 235 13.36 34.03 -29.08
N THR A 236 14.23 33.73 -30.04
CA THR A 236 15.43 34.52 -30.30
C THR A 236 15.20 35.67 -31.28
N SER A 237 14.19 35.59 -32.13
CA SER A 237 13.92 36.61 -33.17
C SER A 237 12.58 37.32 -33.11
N ASN A 238 11.66 36.94 -32.20
CA ASN A 238 10.29 37.45 -32.11
C ASN A 238 9.53 37.46 -33.47
N LYS A 239 9.87 36.59 -34.38
CA LYS A 239 9.24 36.49 -35.70
C LYS A 239 8.44 35.19 -35.79
N TYR A 240 7.20 35.30 -36.23
CA TYR A 240 6.36 34.16 -36.65
C TYR A 240 6.98 33.51 -37.88
N ILE A 241 7.36 32.27 -37.79
CA ILE A 241 7.83 31.46 -38.90
C ILE A 241 6.65 30.64 -39.41
N LYS A 242 6.46 30.66 -40.73
CA LYS A 242 5.41 30.00 -41.52
C LYS A 242 5.27 28.51 -41.17
N GLU A 243 4.06 27.99 -41.41
CA GLU A 243 3.69 26.59 -41.35
C GLU A 243 4.78 25.68 -41.96
N LEU A 244 5.44 24.95 -41.08
CA LEU A 244 6.44 23.95 -41.48
C LEU A 244 5.77 22.58 -41.58
N GLY A 245 6.16 21.82 -42.62
CA GLY A 245 5.71 20.44 -42.79
C GLY A 245 6.18 19.55 -41.65
N PHE A 246 5.48 18.47 -41.39
CA PHE A 246 5.70 17.56 -40.24
C PHE A 246 7.13 16.98 -40.15
N SER A 247 7.85 16.89 -41.32
CA SER A 247 9.26 16.46 -41.37
C SER A 247 10.27 17.49 -40.88
N ASP A 248 9.95 18.78 -40.99
CA ASP A 248 10.88 19.86 -40.63
C ASP A 248 10.86 20.16 -39.16
N VAL A 249 9.75 19.84 -38.49
CA VAL A 249 9.58 20.04 -37.03
C VAL A 249 10.47 19.09 -36.22
N LEU A 250 10.77 17.89 -36.74
CA LEU A 250 11.64 16.93 -36.08
C LEU A 250 13.09 17.41 -35.92
N ASN A 251 13.54 18.33 -36.77
CA ASN A 251 14.93 18.82 -36.78
C ASN A 251 15.16 20.11 -35.97
N VAL A 252 14.10 20.82 -35.57
CA VAL A 252 14.22 22.16 -34.99
C VAL A 252 13.85 22.23 -33.50
N VAL A 253 13.17 21.22 -32.96
CA VAL A 253 12.59 21.28 -31.61
C VAL A 253 13.45 20.54 -30.60
N SER A 254 14.36 21.26 -29.98
CA SER A 254 15.13 20.83 -28.80
C SER A 254 14.49 21.25 -27.47
N GLN A 255 13.18 21.50 -27.42
CA GLN A 255 12.50 21.87 -26.17
C GLN A 255 11.52 20.79 -25.71
N ASP A 256 11.70 20.33 -24.49
CA ASP A 256 11.06 19.15 -23.84
C ASP A 256 9.53 19.07 -23.91
N LYS A 257 8.82 20.20 -24.00
CA LYS A 257 7.34 20.22 -24.03
C LYS A 257 6.69 19.73 -25.32
N TYR A 258 7.34 19.87 -26.47
CA TYR A 258 6.75 19.52 -27.77
C TYR A 258 7.01 18.08 -28.21
N GLN A 259 7.83 17.36 -27.46
CA GLN A 259 8.23 16.01 -27.78
C GLN A 259 7.14 14.97 -27.63
N TYR A 260 6.12 15.27 -26.84
CA TYR A 260 5.10 14.31 -26.40
C TYR A 260 3.71 14.57 -26.96
N GLN A 261 3.56 15.51 -27.89
CA GLN A 261 2.24 15.93 -28.42
C GLN A 261 1.43 14.75 -28.95
N GLY A 262 0.24 14.57 -28.40
CA GLY A 262 -0.66 13.47 -28.74
C GLY A 262 -0.25 12.10 -28.18
N SER A 263 0.88 12.01 -27.48
CA SER A 263 1.30 10.77 -26.83
C SER A 263 0.61 10.56 -25.49
N THR A 264 0.46 9.31 -25.11
CA THR A 264 -0.08 8.91 -23.81
C THR A 264 1.07 8.58 -22.86
N VAL A 265 1.04 9.17 -21.66
CA VAL A 265 1.99 8.92 -20.58
C VAL A 265 1.29 8.26 -19.41
N PHE A 266 2.04 7.47 -18.67
CA PHE A 266 1.59 6.77 -17.48
C PHE A 266 2.32 7.32 -16.27
N ASN A 267 1.60 7.63 -15.21
CA ASN A 267 2.15 8.15 -13.97
C ASN A 267 1.77 7.26 -12.79
N MET A 268 2.78 6.94 -11.98
CA MET A 268 2.59 6.30 -10.68
C MET A 268 2.82 7.35 -9.60
N ALA A 269 1.84 7.59 -8.74
CA ALA A 269 1.90 8.62 -7.69
C ALA A 269 3.17 8.50 -6.80
N LYS A 270 3.68 7.29 -6.59
CA LYS A 270 4.89 7.02 -5.77
C LYS A 270 6.19 7.40 -6.49
N ILE A 271 6.21 7.33 -7.80
CA ILE A 271 7.36 7.68 -8.65
C ILE A 271 7.31 9.17 -9.01
N GLY A 272 6.11 9.68 -9.34
CA GLY A 272 5.88 11.10 -9.64
C GLY A 272 6.43 11.57 -10.99
N ILE A 273 6.80 10.64 -11.89
CA ILE A 273 7.33 10.93 -13.23
C ILE A 273 6.36 10.39 -14.28
N ASP A 274 6.21 11.14 -15.37
CA ASP A 274 5.43 10.72 -16.51
C ASP A 274 6.25 9.77 -17.39
N ILE A 275 5.81 8.51 -17.48
CA ILE A 275 6.46 7.43 -18.22
C ILE A 275 5.73 7.25 -19.55
N PRO A 276 6.41 7.28 -20.72
CA PRO A 276 5.77 6.94 -21.98
C PRO A 276 5.19 5.52 -21.93
N ILE A 277 3.96 5.36 -22.42
CA ILE A 277 3.22 4.11 -22.24
C ILE A 277 3.91 2.89 -22.87
N ILE A 278 4.56 3.07 -24.01
CA ILE A 278 5.31 2.00 -24.69
C ILE A 278 6.49 1.52 -23.86
N CYS A 279 7.19 2.44 -23.17
CA CYS A 279 8.28 2.07 -22.26
C CYS A 279 7.82 1.17 -21.11
N LEU A 280 6.58 1.33 -20.66
CA LEU A 280 6.00 0.46 -19.65
C LEU A 280 5.67 -0.93 -20.21
N PHE A 281 5.18 -1.03 -21.45
CA PHE A 281 5.01 -2.31 -22.14
C PHE A 281 6.34 -3.04 -22.33
N ASN A 282 7.40 -2.32 -22.72
CA ASN A 282 8.74 -2.89 -22.86
C ASN A 282 9.27 -3.43 -21.51
N PHE A 283 9.02 -2.73 -20.42
CA PHE A 283 9.36 -3.22 -19.07
C PHE A 283 8.62 -4.50 -18.71
N LEU A 284 7.36 -4.63 -19.13
CA LEU A 284 6.54 -5.83 -18.91
C LEU A 284 6.87 -6.99 -19.88
N GLY A 285 7.82 -6.79 -20.80
CA GLY A 285 8.33 -7.85 -21.70
C GLY A 285 7.74 -7.83 -23.12
N ILE A 286 6.92 -6.85 -23.46
CA ILE A 286 6.41 -6.66 -24.82
C ILE A 286 7.36 -5.72 -25.58
N LEU A 287 8.14 -6.26 -26.51
CA LEU A 287 9.24 -5.52 -27.12
C LEU A 287 8.91 -4.99 -28.53
N THR A 288 7.97 -5.61 -29.25
CA THR A 288 7.62 -5.20 -30.60
C THR A 288 6.39 -4.33 -30.65
N ASP A 289 6.38 -3.34 -31.56
CA ASP A 289 5.22 -2.47 -31.76
C ASP A 289 3.97 -3.25 -32.19
N TYR A 290 4.16 -4.35 -32.92
CA TYR A 290 3.10 -5.26 -33.32
C TYR A 290 2.44 -5.95 -32.12
N ASP A 291 3.25 -6.50 -31.21
CA ASP A 291 2.74 -7.17 -30.01
C ASP A 291 2.03 -6.17 -29.07
N VAL A 292 2.53 -4.92 -29.00
CA VAL A 292 1.83 -3.84 -28.28
C VAL A 292 0.47 -3.57 -28.90
N TYR A 293 0.39 -3.45 -30.23
CA TYR A 293 -0.89 -3.25 -30.94
C TYR A 293 -1.85 -4.40 -30.65
N GLU A 294 -1.39 -5.65 -30.79
CA GLU A 294 -2.19 -6.85 -30.56
C GLU A 294 -2.67 -6.93 -29.10
N THR A 295 -1.81 -6.61 -28.13
CA THR A 295 -2.17 -6.59 -26.71
C THR A 295 -3.26 -5.57 -26.39
N ILE A 296 -3.26 -4.41 -27.04
CA ILE A 296 -4.21 -3.33 -26.77
C ILE A 296 -5.52 -3.54 -27.53
N PHE A 297 -5.44 -3.75 -28.84
CA PHE A 297 -6.62 -3.75 -29.71
C PHE A 297 -7.05 -5.15 -30.17
N GLY A 298 -6.18 -6.14 -30.08
CA GLY A 298 -6.39 -7.48 -30.61
C GLY A 298 -5.78 -7.63 -31.99
N ASN A 299 -6.11 -8.76 -32.66
CA ASN A 299 -5.51 -9.12 -33.91
C ASN A 299 -5.85 -8.07 -35.03
N PRO A 300 -4.84 -7.49 -35.73
CA PRO A 300 -5.10 -6.50 -36.77
C PRO A 300 -6.03 -6.98 -37.90
N ASP A 301 -6.03 -8.28 -38.18
CA ASP A 301 -6.82 -8.82 -39.27
C ASP A 301 -8.35 -8.77 -39.03
N ASP A 302 -8.75 -8.70 -37.77
CA ASP A 302 -10.14 -8.61 -37.35
C ASP A 302 -10.74 -7.19 -37.47
N HIS A 303 -9.91 -6.17 -37.77
CA HIS A 303 -10.33 -4.78 -37.81
C HIS A 303 -10.59 -4.25 -39.21
N THR A 304 -11.58 -3.35 -39.30
CA THR A 304 -11.83 -2.60 -40.55
C THR A 304 -10.70 -1.60 -40.80
N THR A 305 -10.51 -1.21 -42.08
CA THR A 305 -9.47 -0.25 -42.47
C THR A 305 -9.58 1.08 -41.69
N GLU A 306 -10.80 1.55 -41.43
CA GLU A 306 -11.02 2.78 -40.65
C GLU A 306 -10.60 2.63 -39.18
N GLN A 307 -10.86 1.47 -38.60
CA GLN A 307 -10.43 1.19 -37.22
C GLN A 307 -8.91 1.09 -37.13
N LYS A 308 -8.26 0.40 -38.07
CA LYS A 308 -6.79 0.32 -38.12
C LYS A 308 -6.17 1.72 -38.17
N ASN A 309 -6.66 2.59 -39.07
CA ASN A 309 -6.13 3.95 -39.18
C ASN A 309 -6.26 4.75 -37.87
N LYS A 310 -7.40 4.65 -37.17
CA LYS A 310 -7.59 5.34 -35.87
C LYS A 310 -6.67 4.80 -34.78
N TYR A 311 -6.47 3.49 -34.73
CA TYR A 311 -5.61 2.84 -33.74
C TYR A 311 -4.15 3.19 -33.99
N GLU A 312 -3.72 3.19 -35.24
CA GLU A 312 -2.39 3.65 -35.61
C GLU A 312 -2.18 5.14 -35.33
N GLU A 313 -3.16 5.99 -35.59
CA GLU A 313 -3.10 7.42 -35.24
C GLU A 313 -2.91 7.64 -33.73
N PHE A 314 -3.48 6.80 -32.88
CA PHE A 314 -3.31 6.86 -31.44
C PHE A 314 -1.93 6.37 -31.00
N LEU A 315 -1.46 5.24 -31.55
CA LEU A 315 -0.19 4.62 -31.14
C LEU A 315 1.05 5.33 -31.71
N ARG A 316 0.97 5.90 -32.90
CA ARG A 316 2.11 6.54 -33.58
C ARG A 316 2.83 7.59 -32.72
N PRO A 317 2.16 8.57 -32.07
CA PRO A 317 2.83 9.51 -31.18
C PRO A 317 3.47 8.83 -29.97
N CYS A 318 2.84 7.76 -29.44
CA CYS A 318 3.36 7.00 -28.32
C CYS A 318 4.66 6.27 -28.67
N ILE A 319 4.72 5.64 -29.86
CA ILE A 319 5.91 4.96 -30.38
C ILE A 319 7.04 5.97 -30.63
N ILE A 320 6.75 7.10 -31.27
CA ILE A 320 7.73 8.15 -31.53
C ILE A 320 8.33 8.69 -30.22
N SER A 321 7.49 8.91 -29.20
CA SER A 321 7.94 9.37 -27.89
C SER A 321 8.85 8.36 -27.19
N ALA A 322 8.57 7.07 -27.32
CA ALA A 322 9.36 6.00 -26.74
C ALA A 322 10.71 5.79 -27.47
N ASN A 323 10.71 5.87 -28.81
CA ASN A 323 11.92 5.67 -29.61
C ASN A 323 13.02 6.69 -29.32
N LYS A 324 12.71 7.84 -28.75
CA LYS A 324 13.73 8.81 -28.32
C LYS A 324 14.54 8.33 -27.13
N PHE A 325 14.01 7.43 -26.34
CA PHE A 325 14.70 6.85 -25.16
C PHE A 325 15.38 5.53 -25.47
N THR A 326 15.05 4.91 -26.59
CA THR A 326 15.74 3.72 -27.10
C THR A 326 16.85 4.17 -28.05
N GLU A 327 18.05 4.48 -27.54
CA GLU A 327 19.24 4.61 -28.38
C GLU A 327 19.48 3.30 -29.15
N PHE A 328 19.73 3.39 -30.43
CA PHE A 328 20.10 2.28 -31.32
C PHE A 328 21.18 1.41 -30.63
N ASN A 329 20.81 0.21 -30.17
CA ASN A 329 21.67 -0.81 -29.52
C ASN A 329 21.69 -0.89 -27.97
N LYS A 330 20.91 -0.10 -27.22
CA LYS A 330 20.77 -0.35 -25.77
C LYS A 330 19.32 -0.72 -25.45
N MET A 331 19.16 -1.88 -24.83
CA MET A 331 17.88 -2.30 -24.26
C MET A 331 17.39 -1.21 -23.29
N PHE A 332 16.23 -0.64 -23.54
CA PHE A 332 15.66 0.41 -22.68
C PHE A 332 15.50 -0.10 -21.26
N ASN A 333 16.16 0.54 -20.32
CA ASN A 333 16.01 0.23 -18.91
C ASN A 333 15.14 1.29 -18.23
N LEU A 334 13.88 0.95 -17.99
CA LEU A 334 12.91 1.83 -17.32
C LEU A 334 13.41 2.30 -15.95
N VAL A 335 14.15 1.45 -15.23
CA VAL A 335 14.70 1.78 -13.91
C VAL A 335 15.71 2.90 -14.01
N ASP A 336 16.60 2.85 -15.02
CA ASP A 336 17.61 3.88 -15.26
C ASP A 336 16.93 5.19 -15.68
N TYR A 337 15.95 5.12 -16.59
CA TYR A 337 15.17 6.29 -17.00
C TYR A 337 14.51 6.99 -15.80
N ILE A 338 13.83 6.24 -14.93
CA ILE A 338 13.17 6.80 -13.75
C ILE A 338 14.21 7.39 -12.79
N PHE A 339 15.35 6.71 -12.61
CA PHE A 339 16.40 7.17 -11.72
C PHE A 339 17.00 8.51 -12.16
N ASP A 340 17.28 8.65 -13.46
CA ASP A 340 17.88 9.86 -14.03
C ASP A 340 16.93 11.06 -14.01
N HIS A 341 15.61 10.83 -14.18
CA HIS A 341 14.59 11.88 -14.21
C HIS A 341 14.00 12.22 -12.84
N ASN A 342 14.28 11.46 -11.79
CA ASN A 342 13.63 11.59 -10.47
C ASN A 342 14.18 12.73 -9.60
N LYS A 343 15.09 13.57 -10.09
CA LYS A 343 15.62 14.75 -9.36
C LYS A 343 16.01 14.47 -7.89
N GLY A 344 16.43 13.25 -7.55
CA GLY A 344 16.94 12.89 -6.23
C GLY A 344 15.87 12.50 -5.18
N ASN A 345 14.60 12.35 -5.53
CA ASN A 345 13.56 11.91 -4.60
C ASN A 345 13.72 10.42 -4.20
N ILE A 346 14.22 9.58 -5.10
CA ILE A 346 14.49 8.17 -4.83
C ILE A 346 16.00 7.93 -4.91
N LYS A 347 16.58 7.41 -3.84
CA LYS A 347 18.03 7.36 -3.65
C LYS A 347 18.71 6.15 -4.27
N SER A 348 17.97 5.11 -4.71
CA SER A 348 18.57 3.92 -5.31
C SER A 348 17.69 3.28 -6.37
N LYS A 349 18.34 2.65 -7.37
CA LYS A 349 17.68 1.89 -8.45
C LYS A 349 16.94 0.65 -7.93
N GLU A 350 17.42 0.07 -6.84
CA GLU A 350 16.78 -1.09 -6.19
C GLU A 350 15.39 -0.74 -5.64
N ILE A 351 15.22 0.46 -5.07
CA ILE A 351 13.92 0.94 -4.60
C ILE A 351 12.95 1.09 -5.77
N ILE A 352 13.40 1.65 -6.89
CA ILE A 352 12.58 1.80 -8.10
C ILE A 352 12.14 0.43 -8.61
N ASN A 353 13.06 -0.51 -8.71
CA ASN A 353 12.77 -1.87 -9.15
C ASN A 353 11.77 -2.57 -8.19
N GLY A 354 11.96 -2.40 -6.89
CA GLY A 354 11.00 -2.87 -5.89
C GLY A 354 9.60 -2.28 -6.06
N ILE A 355 9.49 -0.96 -6.32
CA ILE A 355 8.21 -0.29 -6.58
C ILE A 355 7.54 -0.82 -7.84
N LEU A 356 8.29 -0.97 -8.94
CA LEU A 356 7.75 -1.46 -10.20
C LEU A 356 7.28 -2.92 -10.11
N ASN A 357 8.02 -3.77 -9.39
CA ASN A 357 7.66 -5.18 -9.26
C ASN A 357 6.46 -5.40 -8.30
N LEU A 358 6.45 -4.72 -7.16
CA LEU A 358 5.48 -4.96 -6.09
C LEU A 358 4.25 -4.06 -6.17
N ASP A 359 4.44 -2.78 -6.51
CA ASP A 359 3.36 -1.79 -6.47
C ASP A 359 2.63 -1.62 -7.81
N LEU A 360 3.21 -2.08 -8.95
CA LEU A 360 2.53 -2.00 -10.25
C LEU A 360 1.37 -3.02 -10.29
N PHE A 361 0.14 -2.53 -10.35
CA PHE A 361 -1.10 -3.31 -10.37
C PHE A 361 -1.13 -4.41 -9.29
N PRO A 362 -1.20 -4.03 -8.01
CA PRO A 362 -1.18 -4.98 -6.90
C PRO A 362 -2.42 -5.89 -6.86
N ASN A 363 -3.47 -5.57 -7.60
CA ASN A 363 -4.67 -6.39 -7.77
C ASN A 363 -4.45 -7.60 -8.69
N ILE A 364 -3.29 -7.70 -9.35
CA ILE A 364 -2.96 -8.77 -10.30
C ILE A 364 -1.62 -9.39 -9.94
N GLU A 365 -1.61 -10.69 -9.70
CA GLU A 365 -0.43 -11.44 -9.25
C GLU A 365 0.53 -11.79 -10.39
N THR A 366 0.00 -12.12 -11.57
CA THR A 366 0.80 -12.63 -12.70
C THR A 366 1.27 -11.52 -13.65
N TRP A 367 2.50 -11.63 -14.16
CA TRP A 367 3.03 -10.69 -15.15
C TRP A 367 2.18 -10.61 -16.42
N ASP A 368 1.76 -11.74 -16.97
CA ASP A 368 0.88 -11.78 -18.14
C ASP A 368 -0.47 -11.09 -17.87
N GLY A 369 -1.00 -11.27 -16.67
CA GLY A 369 -2.19 -10.55 -16.22
C GLY A 369 -1.97 -9.04 -16.15
N LYS A 370 -0.81 -8.57 -15.70
CA LYS A 370 -0.47 -7.14 -15.66
C LYS A 370 -0.38 -6.54 -17.07
N VAL A 371 0.20 -7.28 -18.01
CA VAL A 371 0.26 -6.89 -19.44
C VAL A 371 -1.14 -6.73 -20.02
N LYS A 372 -1.98 -7.74 -19.86
CA LYS A 372 -3.37 -7.71 -20.37
C LYS A 372 -4.20 -6.60 -19.72
N TYR A 373 -3.97 -6.36 -18.44
CA TYR A 373 -4.66 -5.29 -17.71
C TYR A 373 -4.24 -3.90 -18.18
N LEU A 374 -2.94 -3.69 -18.40
CA LEU A 374 -2.44 -2.45 -19.01
C LEU A 374 -3.03 -2.26 -20.42
N GLY A 375 -3.01 -3.32 -21.24
CA GLY A 375 -3.62 -3.30 -22.58
C GLY A 375 -5.09 -2.92 -22.52
N TYR A 376 -5.87 -3.52 -21.61
CA TYR A 376 -7.26 -3.16 -21.37
C TYR A 376 -7.44 -1.69 -21.00
N MET A 377 -6.63 -1.18 -20.06
CA MET A 377 -6.71 0.22 -19.62
C MET A 377 -6.42 1.18 -20.79
N VAL A 378 -5.38 0.91 -21.57
CA VAL A 378 -5.00 1.72 -22.73
C VAL A 378 -6.07 1.65 -23.82
N LYS A 379 -6.67 0.50 -24.05
CA LYS A 379 -7.79 0.32 -24.98
C LYS A 379 -9.00 1.18 -24.59
N GLN A 380 -9.42 1.12 -23.32
CA GLN A 380 -10.54 1.93 -22.84
C GLN A 380 -10.24 3.42 -22.95
N PHE A 381 -9.00 3.81 -22.62
CA PHE A 381 -8.55 5.18 -22.74
C PHE A 381 -8.53 5.67 -24.20
N ALA A 382 -8.05 4.83 -25.15
CA ALA A 382 -8.09 5.12 -26.57
C ALA A 382 -9.54 5.27 -27.08
N TYR A 383 -10.44 4.39 -26.66
CA TYR A 383 -11.87 4.48 -27.03
C TYR A 383 -12.52 5.76 -26.50
N PHE A 384 -12.13 6.20 -25.34
CA PHE A 384 -12.56 7.48 -24.78
C PHE A 384 -12.02 8.67 -25.61
N THR A 385 -10.77 8.64 -26.02
CA THR A 385 -10.19 9.70 -26.87
C THR A 385 -10.80 9.73 -28.28
N PHE A 386 -11.29 8.60 -28.79
CA PHE A 386 -12.02 8.53 -30.07
C PHE A 386 -13.49 8.96 -29.95
N GLY A 387 -13.98 9.20 -28.73
CA GLY A 387 -15.38 9.54 -28.48
C GLY A 387 -16.34 8.35 -28.50
N TYR A 388 -15.85 7.12 -28.43
CA TYR A 388 -16.69 5.91 -28.34
C TYR A 388 -17.20 5.66 -26.91
N LEU A 389 -16.55 6.26 -25.92
CA LEU A 389 -16.94 6.19 -24.52
C LEU A 389 -17.20 7.59 -23.99
N GLU A 390 -18.17 7.69 -23.11
CA GLU A 390 -18.48 8.93 -22.40
C GLU A 390 -17.57 9.10 -21.18
N GLU A 391 -17.50 10.31 -20.66
CA GLU A 391 -16.81 10.63 -19.41
C GLU A 391 -17.45 9.85 -18.25
N THR A 392 -16.61 9.31 -17.37
CA THR A 392 -17.09 8.55 -16.22
C THR A 392 -17.52 9.53 -15.12
N ASP A 393 -18.82 9.55 -14.81
CA ASP A 393 -19.34 10.32 -13.67
C ASP A 393 -18.85 9.68 -12.35
N LYS A 394 -17.85 10.33 -11.74
CA LYS A 394 -17.28 9.90 -10.45
C LYS A 394 -18.27 10.03 -9.29
N ASP A 395 -19.31 10.86 -9.44
CA ASP A 395 -20.28 11.16 -8.38
C ASP A 395 -21.49 10.25 -8.44
N SER A 396 -21.65 9.43 -9.48
CA SER A 396 -22.68 8.41 -9.56
C SER A 396 -22.54 7.40 -8.42
N TYR A 397 -23.67 7.08 -7.76
CA TYR A 397 -23.73 6.08 -6.69
C TYR A 397 -23.31 4.67 -7.14
N PHE A 398 -23.34 4.38 -8.42
CA PHE A 398 -22.82 3.12 -8.96
C PHE A 398 -21.34 2.91 -8.66
N TYR A 399 -20.55 4.00 -8.59
CA TYR A 399 -19.11 3.98 -8.32
C TYR A 399 -18.75 4.32 -6.88
N LYS A 400 -19.73 4.35 -6.00
CA LYS A 400 -19.53 4.64 -4.58
C LYS A 400 -19.56 3.35 -3.76
N ARG A 401 -18.78 3.34 -2.70
CA ARG A 401 -18.74 2.29 -1.67
C ARG A 401 -18.80 2.96 -0.32
N ILE A 402 -19.25 2.23 0.68
CA ILE A 402 -19.35 2.73 2.06
C ILE A 402 -18.28 2.03 2.88
N ASP A 403 -17.35 2.81 3.42
CA ASP A 403 -16.40 2.34 4.41
C ASP A 403 -17.05 2.44 5.80
N VAL A 404 -17.10 1.32 6.49
CA VAL A 404 -17.60 1.20 7.85
C VAL A 404 -16.46 1.19 8.86
N SER A 405 -16.77 1.20 10.15
CA SER A 405 -15.80 1.38 11.24
C SER A 405 -14.58 0.48 11.15
N GLY A 406 -14.73 -0.80 10.84
CA GLY A 406 -13.60 -1.74 10.77
C GLY A 406 -12.58 -1.39 9.70
N ALA A 407 -13.02 -0.98 8.52
CA ALA A 407 -12.12 -0.55 7.44
C ALA A 407 -11.35 0.72 7.81
N MET A 408 -12.04 1.70 8.42
CA MET A 408 -11.39 2.94 8.87
C MET A 408 -10.42 2.71 10.03
N LEU A 409 -10.73 1.81 10.96
CA LEU A 409 -9.82 1.39 12.02
C LEU A 409 -8.60 0.64 11.46
N ALA A 410 -8.77 -0.16 10.41
CA ALA A 410 -7.66 -0.83 9.74
C ALA A 410 -6.69 0.17 9.10
N ASP A 411 -7.19 1.21 8.44
CA ASP A 411 -6.35 2.28 7.88
C ASP A 411 -5.58 3.02 8.98
N LEU A 412 -6.23 3.32 10.11
CA LEU A 412 -5.59 3.95 11.26
C LEU A 412 -4.56 3.03 11.91
N TYR A 413 -4.90 1.75 12.10
CA TYR A 413 -3.99 0.76 12.66
C TYR A 413 -2.74 0.58 11.80
N ASN A 414 -2.90 0.50 10.48
CA ASN A 414 -1.78 0.38 9.55
C ASN A 414 -0.85 1.60 9.62
N THR A 415 -1.42 2.82 9.69
CA THR A 415 -0.62 4.05 9.86
C THR A 415 0.15 4.06 11.18
N THR A 416 -0.49 3.64 12.28
CA THR A 416 0.16 3.55 13.61
C THR A 416 1.17 2.42 13.65
N TYR A 417 0.91 1.29 12.99
CA TYR A 417 1.84 0.17 12.89
C TYR A 417 3.11 0.54 12.11
N ALA A 418 3.00 1.33 11.05
CA ALA A 418 4.18 1.87 10.35
C ALA A 418 5.05 2.76 11.26
N LYS A 419 4.44 3.60 12.12
CA LYS A 419 5.16 4.38 13.13
C LYS A 419 5.81 3.49 14.20
N PHE A 420 5.13 2.42 14.59
CA PHE A 420 5.65 1.42 15.52
C PHE A 420 6.90 0.71 14.95
N ILE A 421 6.87 0.27 13.69
CA ILE A 421 8.04 -0.31 13.02
C ILE A 421 9.21 0.69 12.99
N LYS A 422 8.94 1.95 12.65
CA LYS A 422 9.98 2.99 12.67
C LYS A 422 10.57 3.15 14.07
N ALA A 423 9.74 3.22 15.09
CA ALA A 423 10.19 3.35 16.47
C ALA A 423 11.01 2.13 16.97
N ILE A 424 10.68 0.90 16.49
CA ILE A 424 11.51 -0.28 16.74
C ILE A 424 12.88 -0.09 16.12
N ARG A 425 12.95 0.31 14.87
CA ARG A 425 14.23 0.55 14.16
C ARG A 425 15.07 1.58 14.89
N ASP A 426 14.49 2.72 15.25
CA ASP A 426 15.18 3.80 15.96
C ASP A 426 15.73 3.34 17.33
N LYS A 427 14.95 2.53 18.08
CA LYS A 427 15.39 1.98 19.38
C LYS A 427 16.52 0.97 19.22
N ILE A 428 16.45 0.10 18.23
CA ILE A 428 17.51 -0.87 17.94
C ILE A 428 18.77 -0.14 17.47
N ASP A 429 18.64 0.87 16.62
CA ASP A 429 19.76 1.69 16.17
C ASP A 429 20.45 2.39 17.34
N SER A 430 19.68 2.94 18.26
CA SER A 430 20.21 3.55 19.48
C SER A 430 20.91 2.51 20.35
N LYS A 431 20.31 1.34 20.55
CA LYS A 431 20.92 0.26 21.34
C LYS A 431 22.21 -0.27 20.71
N TYR A 432 22.24 -0.41 19.37
CA TYR A 432 23.42 -0.80 18.63
C TYR A 432 24.57 0.19 18.79
N ASN A 433 24.29 1.49 18.72
CA ASN A 433 25.30 2.54 18.82
C ASN A 433 25.81 2.72 20.26
N TYR A 434 24.96 2.47 21.30
CA TYR A 434 25.35 2.59 22.71
C TYR A 434 26.04 1.35 23.28
N SER A 435 25.71 0.18 22.78
CA SER A 435 26.43 -1.01 23.15
C SER A 435 27.74 -0.98 22.36
N SER A 436 28.88 -0.84 23.02
CA SER A 436 30.22 -1.11 22.49
C SER A 436 30.35 -2.57 22.03
N ILE A 437 29.40 -3.01 21.20
CA ILE A 437 29.31 -4.34 20.63
C ILE A 437 30.42 -4.54 19.62
N ILE A 438 30.98 -3.44 19.16
CA ILE A 438 32.13 -3.38 18.25
C ILE A 438 33.32 -2.84 19.03
N ASP A 439 33.93 -3.65 19.86
CA ASP A 439 35.34 -3.53 20.11
C ASP A 439 36.02 -3.93 18.78
N ILE A 440 36.68 -2.97 18.16
CA ILE A 440 37.31 -3.09 16.82
C ILE A 440 38.29 -4.28 16.78
N ASP A 441 38.86 -4.67 17.92
CA ASP A 441 39.74 -5.83 18.07
C ASP A 441 39.00 -7.19 17.96
N ASP A 442 37.68 -7.24 18.14
CA ASP A 442 36.88 -8.44 17.98
C ASP A 442 36.43 -8.71 16.54
N ILE A 443 36.62 -7.76 15.62
CA ILE A 443 36.22 -7.86 14.21
C ILE A 443 36.96 -8.99 13.46
N ASN A 444 38.14 -9.34 13.90
CA ASN A 444 39.04 -10.27 13.18
C ASN A 444 38.97 -11.74 13.66
N SER A 445 38.08 -12.09 14.57
CA SER A 445 38.02 -13.45 15.10
C SER A 445 36.87 -14.25 14.52
N THR A 446 37.19 -15.42 13.98
CA THR A 446 36.33 -16.39 13.27
C THR A 446 35.57 -17.37 14.20
N ASP A 447 35.34 -17.05 15.46
CA ASP A 447 34.78 -17.97 16.43
C ASP A 447 33.23 -17.93 16.43
N ASP A 448 32.55 -19.00 16.01
CA ASP A 448 31.08 -19.13 15.99
C ASP A 448 30.42 -18.85 17.38
N ASN A 449 31.11 -19.21 18.45
CA ASN A 449 30.65 -18.97 19.82
C ASN A 449 30.61 -17.46 20.21
N ARG A 450 31.36 -16.60 19.54
CA ARG A 450 31.37 -15.15 19.81
C ARG A 450 30.13 -14.47 19.29
N ASN A 451 29.68 -14.84 18.09
CA ASN A 451 28.45 -14.29 17.50
C ASN A 451 27.25 -14.54 18.43
N ILE A 452 27.14 -15.76 18.96
CA ILE A 452 26.09 -16.15 19.92
C ILE A 452 26.18 -15.32 21.20
N LYS A 453 27.37 -15.13 21.76
CA LYS A 453 27.57 -14.30 22.97
C LYS A 453 27.24 -12.83 22.73
N MET A 454 27.60 -12.30 21.55
CA MET A 454 27.29 -10.92 21.17
C MET A 454 25.78 -10.72 21.06
N TYR A 455 25.05 -11.63 20.41
CA TYR A 455 23.61 -11.57 20.29
C TYR A 455 22.90 -11.74 21.62
N LYS A 456 23.36 -12.66 22.49
CA LYS A 456 22.82 -12.78 23.88
C LYS A 456 23.03 -11.51 24.68
N LYS A 457 24.20 -10.85 24.54
CA LYS A 457 24.47 -9.55 25.17
C LYS A 457 23.59 -8.43 24.59
N PHE A 458 23.32 -8.44 23.27
CA PHE A 458 22.44 -7.48 22.63
C PHE A 458 20.98 -7.63 23.08
N MET A 459 20.49 -8.86 23.15
CA MET A 459 19.10 -9.15 23.55
C MET A 459 18.87 -8.87 25.04
N GLY A 460 19.84 -9.18 25.91
CA GLY A 460 19.68 -9.07 27.35
C GLY A 460 18.58 -10.00 27.89
N ASN A 461 17.82 -9.54 28.86
CA ASN A 461 16.67 -10.25 29.42
C ASN A 461 15.38 -9.93 28.67
N THR A 462 14.32 -10.69 28.92
CA THR A 462 12.96 -10.45 28.36
C THR A 462 12.46 -9.03 28.58
N ASP A 463 12.85 -8.38 29.68
CA ASP A 463 12.49 -7.00 29.97
C ASP A 463 13.24 -5.99 29.08
N ASP A 464 14.45 -6.29 28.65
CA ASP A 464 15.19 -5.47 27.68
C ASP A 464 14.57 -5.55 26.29
N VAL A 465 14.06 -6.72 25.90
CA VAL A 465 13.30 -6.89 24.66
C VAL A 465 11.97 -6.15 24.71
N ARG A 466 11.25 -6.20 25.83
CA ARG A 466 10.04 -5.40 26.06
C ARG A 466 10.29 -3.91 25.89
N ARG A 467 11.46 -3.40 26.29
CA ARG A 467 11.84 -1.99 26.09
C ARG A 467 12.14 -1.63 24.64
N ILE A 468 12.52 -2.60 23.81
CA ILE A 468 12.73 -2.41 22.35
C ILE A 468 11.39 -2.26 21.64
N LEU A 469 10.36 -3.00 22.06
CA LEU A 469 9.02 -2.93 21.47
C LEU A 469 8.25 -1.74 22.07
N PRO A 470 8.01 -0.66 21.32
CA PRO A 470 7.09 0.40 21.74
C PRO A 470 5.66 -0.12 21.74
N SER A 471 4.74 0.59 22.40
CA SER A 471 3.32 0.21 22.43
C SER A 471 2.55 0.99 21.37
N ILE A 472 1.59 0.32 20.74
CA ILE A 472 0.61 0.94 19.84
C ILE A 472 -0.62 1.33 20.68
N TYR A 473 -0.97 2.62 20.66
CA TYR A 473 -2.21 3.13 21.24
C TYR A 473 -3.07 3.70 20.12
N MET A 474 -4.30 3.19 20.01
CA MET A 474 -5.33 3.68 19.07
C MET A 474 -6.40 4.48 19.80
#